data_cbe9c615ff8647e7176607e7a20c3106
#
_entry.id   cbe9c615ff8647e7176607e7a20c3106
#
_cell.length_a   1.000
_cell.length_b   1.000
_cell.length_c   1.000
_cell.angle_alpha   90.00
_cell.angle_beta   90.00
_cell.angle_gamma   90.00
#
_symmetry.space_group_name_H-M   'P 1'
#
loop_
_entity.id
_entity.type
_entity.pdbx_description
1 polymer ?
#
loop_
_entity_poly.entity_id
_entity_poly.type
_entity_poly.pdbx_seq_one_letter_code
_entity_poly.pdbx_strand_id
1 'polypeptide(L)'
;AAAHADKTLIVMGCTDDYASLLMDVRDKLPANCIAPYITPELRDKLVSKADFYALCDEYGIPYPKTFCAEGPMDAAALSPEALGFAYPVIVKPSSSILYWKHPFDGMKKVYTAATPEEASAILAQIYGAGYPDIVILQDRIPGDDSFMHVLTAYCDKNNSVKMMCLGHVG
;
A
#
# COMPACT_ATOMS: atom_id res chain seq x y z
N ALA A 1 -25.54 -3.44 -18.64
CA ALA A 1 -26.11 -4.71 -18.16
C ALA A 1 -27.45 -4.98 -18.86
N ALA A 2 -28.42 -4.07 -18.80
CA ALA A 2 -29.77 -4.28 -19.43
C ALA A 2 -29.68 -4.56 -20.94
N ALA A 3 -28.83 -3.86 -21.68
CA ALA A 3 -28.65 -4.07 -23.13
C ALA A 3 -27.99 -5.42 -23.49
N HIS A 4 -27.52 -6.18 -22.52
CA HIS A 4 -26.84 -7.47 -22.66
C HIS A 4 -27.34 -8.47 -21.61
N ALA A 5 -28.66 -8.49 -21.39
CA ALA A 5 -29.29 -9.36 -20.38
C ALA A 5 -29.08 -10.86 -20.65
N ASP A 6 -28.84 -11.21 -21.90
CA ASP A 6 -28.52 -12.55 -22.38
C ASP A 6 -27.04 -12.98 -22.14
N LYS A 7 -26.21 -12.10 -21.60
CA LYS A 7 -24.77 -12.34 -21.44
C LYS A 7 -24.34 -12.19 -19.98
N THR A 8 -23.34 -12.94 -19.56
CA THR A 8 -22.60 -12.70 -18.35
C THR A 8 -21.53 -11.65 -18.63
N LEU A 9 -21.53 -10.58 -17.85
CA LEU A 9 -20.60 -9.46 -17.98
C LEU A 9 -19.58 -9.53 -16.85
N ILE A 10 -18.31 -9.49 -17.20
CA ILE A 10 -17.22 -9.34 -16.22
C ILE A 10 -16.86 -7.85 -16.17
N VAL A 11 -16.93 -7.27 -14.97
CA VAL A 11 -16.66 -5.85 -14.74
C VAL A 11 -15.34 -5.74 -13.97
N MET A 12 -14.38 -5.03 -14.55
CA MET A 12 -13.05 -4.87 -13.97
C MET A 12 -12.68 -3.38 -13.88
N GLY A 13 -12.11 -2.96 -12.74
CA GLY A 13 -11.51 -1.64 -12.57
C GLY A 13 -10.06 -1.66 -13.04
N CYS A 14 -9.67 -0.65 -13.80
CA CYS A 14 -8.30 -0.53 -14.33
C CYS A 14 -7.37 0.29 -13.42
N THR A 15 -7.87 0.81 -12.29
CA THR A 15 -7.11 1.50 -11.26
C THR A 15 -7.58 1.05 -9.89
N ASP A 16 -6.78 1.33 -8.85
CA ASP A 16 -7.11 0.99 -7.47
C ASP A 16 -8.43 1.63 -7.02
N ASP A 17 -8.70 2.88 -7.43
CA ASP A 17 -9.95 3.58 -7.10
C ASP A 17 -11.17 2.91 -7.73
N TYR A 18 -11.10 2.53 -9.01
CA TYR A 18 -12.19 1.84 -9.69
C TYR A 18 -12.37 0.41 -9.17
N ALA A 19 -11.30 -0.28 -8.85
CA ALA A 19 -11.37 -1.59 -8.21
C ALA A 19 -12.05 -1.49 -6.83
N SER A 20 -11.67 -0.51 -6.02
CA SER A 20 -12.28 -0.23 -4.71
C SER A 20 -13.76 0.11 -4.84
N LEU A 21 -14.13 0.98 -5.78
CA LEU A 21 -15.54 1.29 -6.05
C LEU A 21 -16.34 0.05 -6.42
N LEU A 22 -15.80 -0.82 -7.28
CA LEU A 22 -16.48 -2.06 -7.67
C LEU A 22 -16.65 -3.03 -6.49
N MET A 23 -15.71 -3.09 -5.56
CA MET A 23 -15.85 -3.86 -4.33
C MET A 23 -17.00 -3.33 -3.47
N ASP A 24 -17.09 -2.00 -3.29
CA ASP A 24 -18.11 -1.33 -2.48
C ASP A 24 -19.53 -1.48 -3.05
N VAL A 25 -19.66 -1.58 -4.38
CA VAL A 25 -20.96 -1.68 -5.05
C VAL A 25 -21.29 -3.08 -5.58
N ARG A 26 -20.42 -4.06 -5.33
CA ARG A 26 -20.55 -5.42 -5.90
C ARG A 26 -21.93 -6.02 -5.72
N ASP A 27 -22.50 -5.91 -4.53
CA ASP A 27 -23.80 -6.50 -4.20
C ASP A 27 -25.00 -5.73 -4.80
N LYS A 28 -24.72 -4.54 -5.39
CA LYS A 28 -25.70 -3.72 -6.11
C LYS A 28 -25.65 -3.92 -7.63
N LEU A 29 -24.69 -4.70 -8.12
CA LEU A 29 -24.57 -4.97 -9.54
C LEU A 29 -25.73 -5.86 -10.01
N PRO A 30 -26.20 -5.70 -11.27
CA PRO A 30 -27.17 -6.60 -11.87
C PRO A 30 -26.71 -8.07 -11.82
N ALA A 31 -27.66 -9.00 -11.71
CA ALA A 31 -27.40 -10.43 -11.55
C ALA A 31 -26.52 -11.06 -12.66
N ASN A 32 -26.52 -10.45 -13.85
CA ASN A 32 -25.68 -10.88 -14.96
C ASN A 32 -24.28 -10.22 -14.96
N CYS A 33 -23.92 -9.46 -13.91
CA CYS A 33 -22.61 -8.85 -13.76
C CYS A 33 -21.78 -9.57 -12.68
N ILE A 34 -20.54 -9.85 -13.00
CA ILE A 34 -19.55 -10.42 -12.07
C ILE A 34 -18.42 -9.41 -11.89
N ALA A 35 -18.19 -8.96 -10.67
CA ALA A 35 -17.00 -8.21 -10.27
C ALA A 35 -16.12 -9.15 -9.43
N PRO A 36 -15.05 -9.73 -10.01
CA PRO A 36 -14.25 -10.78 -9.38
C PRO A 36 -13.22 -10.20 -8.37
N TYR A 37 -13.71 -9.55 -7.33
CA TYR A 37 -12.90 -8.91 -6.31
C TYR A 37 -13.12 -9.53 -4.93
N ILE A 38 -12.17 -9.30 -4.04
CA ILE A 38 -12.24 -9.60 -2.61
C ILE A 38 -13.29 -8.74 -1.91
N THR A 39 -13.54 -9.01 -0.63
CA THR A 39 -14.46 -8.20 0.18
C THR A 39 -13.85 -6.83 0.50
N PRO A 40 -14.68 -5.79 0.76
CA PRO A 40 -14.17 -4.48 1.18
C PRO A 40 -13.28 -4.55 2.44
N GLU A 41 -13.65 -5.40 3.42
CA GLU A 41 -12.89 -5.55 4.67
C GLU A 41 -11.48 -6.10 4.43
N LEU A 42 -11.34 -7.07 3.51
CA LEU A 42 -10.03 -7.62 3.16
C LEU A 42 -9.23 -6.61 2.33
N ARG A 43 -9.88 -5.89 1.41
CA ARG A 43 -9.25 -4.80 0.67
C ARG A 43 -8.64 -3.78 1.61
N ASP A 44 -9.39 -3.31 2.59
CA ASP A 44 -8.95 -2.26 3.51
C ASP A 44 -7.68 -2.68 4.26
N LYS A 45 -7.62 -3.92 4.73
CA LYS A 45 -6.41 -4.50 5.33
C LYS A 45 -5.22 -4.60 4.36
N LEU A 46 -5.45 -4.87 3.09
CA LEU A 46 -4.38 -5.03 2.10
C LEU A 46 -3.88 -3.70 1.53
N VAL A 47 -4.74 -2.68 1.49
CA VAL A 47 -4.40 -1.35 0.94
C VAL A 47 -3.66 -0.49 1.96
N SER A 48 -4.04 -0.55 3.23
CA SER A 48 -3.29 0.07 4.32
C SER A 48 -1.97 -0.67 4.52
N LYS A 49 -0.83 0.03 4.38
CA LYS A 49 0.48 -0.60 4.55
C LYS A 49 0.73 -1.05 5.99
N ALA A 50 0.22 -0.31 6.97
CA ALA A 50 0.34 -0.68 8.37
C ALA A 50 -0.42 -1.98 8.67
N ASP A 51 -1.68 -2.09 8.22
CA ASP A 51 -2.49 -3.29 8.39
C ASP A 51 -1.93 -4.47 7.60
N PHE A 52 -1.38 -4.21 6.40
CA PHE A 52 -0.70 -5.23 5.61
C PHE A 52 0.51 -5.83 6.34
N TYR A 53 1.31 -5.02 7.03
CA TYR A 53 2.44 -5.55 7.82
C TYR A 53 1.98 -6.33 9.04
N ALA A 54 0.86 -5.94 9.67
CA ALA A 54 0.25 -6.75 10.72
C ALA A 54 -0.21 -8.12 10.22
N LEU A 55 -0.76 -8.19 8.99
CA LEU A 55 -1.06 -9.47 8.33
C LEU A 55 0.23 -10.27 8.03
N CYS A 56 1.31 -9.62 7.61
CA CYS A 56 2.58 -10.29 7.39
C CYS A 56 3.09 -10.97 8.68
N ASP A 57 2.96 -10.30 9.82
CA ASP A 57 3.32 -10.87 11.13
C ASP A 57 2.42 -12.06 11.48
N GLU A 58 1.10 -11.94 11.29
CA GLU A 58 0.12 -13.01 11.55
C GLU A 58 0.44 -14.28 10.73
N TYR A 59 0.83 -14.11 9.47
CA TYR A 59 1.11 -15.22 8.55
C TYR A 59 2.58 -15.60 8.44
N GLY A 60 3.49 -14.98 9.20
CA GLY A 60 4.93 -15.24 9.16
C GLY A 60 5.57 -14.88 7.82
N ILE A 61 5.04 -13.89 7.10
CA ILE A 61 5.55 -13.41 5.82
C ILE A 61 6.66 -12.39 6.10
N PRO A 62 7.90 -12.61 5.63
CA PRO A 62 8.99 -11.67 5.86
C PRO A 62 8.77 -10.35 5.09
N TYR A 63 9.04 -9.24 5.75
CA TYR A 63 9.04 -7.89 5.19
C TYR A 63 10.17 -7.06 5.81
N PRO A 64 10.58 -5.93 5.19
CA PRO A 64 11.60 -5.07 5.78
C PRO A 64 11.16 -4.51 7.12
N LYS A 65 12.09 -4.40 8.08
CA LYS A 65 11.81 -3.78 9.39
C LYS A 65 11.12 -2.45 9.20
N THR A 66 10.08 -2.22 9.96
CA THR A 66 9.16 -1.09 9.76
C THR A 66 8.84 -0.42 11.07
N PHE A 67 8.88 0.90 11.08
CA PHE A 67 8.45 1.76 12.16
C PHE A 67 7.29 2.65 11.68
N CYS A 68 6.23 2.73 12.44
CA CYS A 68 5.02 3.52 12.13
C CYS A 68 5.02 4.80 12.95
N ALA A 69 5.15 5.95 12.29
CA ALA A 69 5.00 7.26 12.91
C ALA A 69 3.55 7.74 12.80
N GLU A 70 2.95 8.13 13.92
CA GLU A 70 1.56 8.63 13.99
C GLU A 70 1.48 10.17 14.03
N GLY A 71 2.61 10.85 13.86
CA GLY A 71 2.73 12.30 13.89
C GLY A 71 4.16 12.76 13.61
N PRO A 72 4.41 14.09 13.68
CA PRO A 72 5.76 14.61 13.60
C PRO A 72 6.58 14.12 14.79
N MET A 73 7.86 13.81 14.58
CA MET A 73 8.78 13.28 15.60
C MET A 73 10.12 13.98 15.54
N ASP A 74 10.71 14.18 16.70
CA ASP A 74 12.07 14.71 16.79
C ASP A 74 13.12 13.69 16.35
N ALA A 75 14.25 14.15 15.84
CA ALA A 75 15.34 13.31 15.37
C ALA A 75 15.85 12.30 16.43
N ALA A 76 15.86 12.67 17.71
CA ALA A 76 16.27 11.78 18.79
C ALA A 76 15.36 10.53 18.93
N ALA A 77 14.06 10.69 18.67
CA ALA A 77 13.09 9.58 18.68
C ALA A 77 13.17 8.71 17.41
N LEU A 78 13.92 9.13 16.41
CA LEU A 78 14.15 8.43 15.14
C LEU A 78 15.59 7.89 15.04
N SER A 79 16.30 7.76 16.16
CA SER A 79 17.65 7.17 16.17
C SER A 79 17.61 5.71 15.65
N PRO A 80 18.73 5.18 15.11
CA PRO A 80 18.81 3.79 14.67
C PRO A 80 18.41 2.79 15.75
N GLU A 81 18.73 3.10 17.01
CA GLU A 81 18.35 2.28 18.16
C GLU A 81 16.83 2.27 18.41
N ALA A 82 16.18 3.43 18.27
CA ALA A 82 14.73 3.56 18.43
C ALA A 82 13.97 2.88 17.29
N LEU A 83 14.47 3.00 16.05
CA LEU A 83 13.87 2.35 14.87
C LEU A 83 14.13 0.83 14.83
N GLY A 84 15.26 0.37 15.39
CA GLY A 84 15.72 -1.03 15.30
C GLY A 84 16.36 -1.38 13.95
N PHE A 85 16.70 -0.38 13.11
CA PHE A 85 17.41 -0.53 11.84
C PHE A 85 18.20 0.74 11.49
N ALA A 86 19.16 0.59 10.58
CA ALA A 86 20.11 1.65 10.22
C ALA A 86 19.59 2.57 9.12
N TYR A 87 20.18 3.76 9.03
CA TYR A 87 20.02 4.68 7.89
C TYR A 87 20.90 4.25 6.70
N PRO A 88 20.55 4.58 5.44
CA PRO A 88 19.38 5.35 5.04
C PRO A 88 18.07 4.58 5.15
N VAL A 89 16.98 5.26 5.49
CA VAL A 89 15.64 4.66 5.60
C VAL A 89 14.72 5.16 4.50
N ILE A 90 13.74 4.35 4.14
CA ILE A 90 12.64 4.74 3.25
C ILE A 90 11.52 5.34 4.09
N VAL A 91 11.02 6.52 3.69
CA VAL A 91 9.86 7.18 4.31
C VAL A 91 8.73 7.26 3.30
N LYS A 92 7.57 6.74 3.65
CA LYS A 92 6.39 6.69 2.76
C LYS A 92 5.08 6.76 3.53
N PRO A 93 4.01 7.37 2.98
CA PRO A 93 2.68 7.36 3.60
C PRO A 93 2.09 5.94 3.58
N SER A 94 1.33 5.59 4.61
CA SER A 94 0.57 4.34 4.66
C SER A 94 -0.52 4.32 3.58
N SER A 95 -1.34 5.36 3.54
CA SER A 95 -2.39 5.52 2.52
C SER A 95 -1.99 6.50 1.43
N SER A 96 -1.77 6.01 0.22
CA SER A 96 -1.51 6.87 -0.95
C SER A 96 -2.72 7.75 -1.30
N ILE A 97 -3.94 7.23 -1.15
CA ILE A 97 -5.19 7.97 -1.47
C ILE A 97 -5.33 9.19 -0.57
N LEU A 98 -5.13 9.03 0.74
CA LEU A 98 -5.18 10.14 1.69
C LEU A 98 -4.04 11.11 1.46
N TYR A 99 -2.85 10.59 1.14
CA TYR A 99 -1.67 11.41 0.94
C TYR A 99 -1.83 12.42 -0.21
N TRP A 100 -2.35 11.99 -1.36
CA TRP A 100 -2.56 12.87 -2.50
C TRP A 100 -3.64 13.94 -2.29
N LYS A 101 -4.46 13.82 -1.24
CA LYS A 101 -5.43 14.86 -0.84
C LYS A 101 -4.81 16.00 -0.05
N HIS A 102 -3.56 15.87 0.40
CA HIS A 102 -2.83 16.84 1.21
C HIS A 102 -1.53 17.27 0.50
N PRO A 103 -1.62 17.94 -0.66
CA PRO A 103 -0.44 18.29 -1.45
C PRO A 103 0.39 19.39 -0.77
N PHE A 104 1.71 19.33 -0.94
CA PHE A 104 2.65 20.36 -0.52
C PHE A 104 3.81 20.45 -1.51
N ASP A 105 4.56 21.56 -1.47
CA ASP A 105 5.68 21.78 -2.38
C ASP A 105 6.81 20.74 -2.13
N GLY A 106 7.36 20.19 -3.20
CA GLY A 106 8.38 19.13 -3.13
C GLY A 106 7.85 17.75 -2.72
N MET A 107 6.53 17.53 -2.71
CA MET A 107 5.90 16.25 -2.37
C MET A 107 6.40 15.11 -3.27
N LYS A 108 6.77 13.98 -2.63
CA LYS A 108 7.18 12.74 -3.30
C LYS A 108 6.37 11.55 -2.77
N LYS A 109 6.17 10.54 -3.60
CA LYS A 109 5.52 9.30 -3.18
C LYS A 109 6.36 8.50 -2.17
N VAL A 110 7.68 8.58 -2.32
CA VAL A 110 8.66 7.88 -1.48
C VAL A 110 9.85 8.79 -1.28
N TYR A 111 10.33 8.87 -0.05
CA TYR A 111 11.54 9.59 0.33
C TYR A 111 12.60 8.61 0.80
N THR A 112 13.85 9.01 0.65
CA THR A 112 14.99 8.38 1.34
C THR A 112 15.55 9.40 2.31
N ALA A 113 15.65 9.04 3.58
CA ALA A 113 16.32 9.84 4.60
C ALA A 113 17.66 9.20 4.93
N ALA A 114 18.73 9.97 4.90
CA ALA A 114 20.08 9.50 5.23
C ALA A 114 20.38 9.64 6.72
N THR A 115 19.64 10.49 7.43
CA THR A 115 19.84 10.76 8.87
C THR A 115 18.50 10.89 9.60
N PRO A 116 18.50 10.79 10.96
CA PRO A 116 17.32 11.09 11.78
C PRO A 116 16.74 12.49 11.56
N GLU A 117 17.59 13.50 11.34
CA GLU A 117 17.20 14.88 11.11
C GLU A 117 16.43 15.03 9.79
N GLU A 118 16.90 14.37 8.74
CA GLU A 118 16.19 14.33 7.45
C GLU A 118 14.84 13.62 7.58
N ALA A 119 14.79 12.50 8.30
CA ALA A 119 13.54 11.79 8.55
C ALA A 119 12.55 12.66 9.33
N SER A 120 13.01 13.33 10.39
CA SER A 120 12.21 14.28 11.18
C SER A 120 11.66 15.42 10.30
N ALA A 121 12.50 16.02 9.45
CA ALA A 121 12.07 17.08 8.53
C ALA A 121 11.01 16.61 7.53
N ILE A 122 11.15 15.39 6.99
CA ILE A 122 10.15 14.79 6.08
C ILE A 122 8.83 14.56 6.82
N LEU A 123 8.85 14.00 8.03
CA LEU A 123 7.63 13.82 8.84
C LEU A 123 6.96 15.17 9.13
N ALA A 124 7.72 16.20 9.50
CA ALA A 124 7.20 17.53 9.76
C ALA A 124 6.52 18.14 8.51
N GLN A 125 7.07 17.94 7.32
CA GLN A 125 6.46 18.39 6.06
C GLN A 125 5.15 17.66 5.77
N ILE A 126 5.13 16.34 5.87
CA ILE A 126 3.96 15.51 5.57
C ILE A 126 2.82 15.85 6.54
N TYR A 127 3.07 15.85 7.83
CA TYR A 127 2.05 16.15 8.84
C TYR A 127 1.69 17.64 8.88
N GLY A 128 2.64 18.54 8.58
CA GLY A 128 2.37 19.96 8.42
C GLY A 128 1.40 20.29 7.29
N ALA A 129 1.34 19.45 6.26
CA ALA A 129 0.34 19.54 5.19
C ALA A 129 -1.04 18.99 5.58
N GLY A 130 -1.20 18.46 6.79
CA GLY A 130 -2.46 17.94 7.30
C GLY A 130 -2.72 16.46 6.96
N TYR A 131 -1.70 15.69 6.57
CA TYR A 131 -1.85 14.25 6.35
C TYR A 131 -2.34 13.55 7.63
N PRO A 132 -3.49 12.83 7.62
CA PRO A 132 -4.17 12.39 8.83
C PRO A 132 -3.83 10.95 9.25
N ASP A 133 -2.92 10.27 8.55
CA ASP A 133 -2.67 8.84 8.71
C ASP A 133 -1.20 8.56 9.00
N ILE A 134 -0.84 7.32 9.22
CA ILE A 134 0.50 6.84 9.56
C ILE A 134 1.49 7.10 8.42
N VAL A 135 2.69 7.55 8.78
CA VAL A 135 3.87 7.56 7.90
C VAL A 135 4.79 6.42 8.32
N ILE A 136 5.21 5.63 7.34
CA ILE A 136 6.06 4.46 7.52
C ILE A 136 7.51 4.85 7.29
N LEU A 137 8.37 4.55 8.27
CA LEU A 137 9.82 4.50 8.10
C LEU A 137 10.21 3.03 7.98
N GLN A 138 11.00 2.69 6.97
CA GLN A 138 11.29 1.29 6.66
C GLN A 138 12.76 1.09 6.32
N ASP A 139 13.31 -0.03 6.78
CA ASP A 139 14.64 -0.47 6.40
C ASP A 139 14.74 -0.60 4.87
N ARG A 140 15.82 -0.10 4.31
CA ARG A 140 16.03 -0.13 2.87
C ARG A 140 16.51 -1.50 2.42
N ILE A 141 15.75 -2.16 1.56
CA ILE A 141 16.22 -3.37 0.88
C ILE A 141 17.40 -2.98 -0.03
N PRO A 142 18.56 -3.63 0.11
CA PRO A 142 19.73 -3.33 -0.74
C PRO A 142 19.48 -3.81 -2.17
N GLY A 143 20.17 -3.15 -3.12
CA GLY A 143 20.06 -3.43 -4.55
C GLY A 143 19.44 -2.29 -5.33
N ASP A 144 19.37 -2.45 -6.62
CA ASP A 144 18.73 -1.55 -7.59
C ASP A 144 17.48 -2.23 -8.20
N ASP A 145 16.85 -1.57 -9.17
CA ASP A 145 15.61 -2.05 -9.79
C ASP A 145 15.76 -3.41 -10.49
N SER A 146 17.00 -3.81 -10.87
CA SER A 146 17.26 -5.12 -11.47
C SER A 146 17.01 -6.31 -10.51
N PHE A 147 16.91 -6.06 -9.21
CA PHE A 147 16.54 -7.07 -8.21
C PHE A 147 15.04 -7.11 -7.92
N MET A 148 14.28 -6.20 -8.53
CA MET A 148 12.84 -6.10 -8.28
C MET A 148 12.06 -7.14 -9.09
N HIS A 149 11.29 -7.94 -8.39
CA HIS A 149 10.38 -8.91 -9.00
C HIS A 149 8.94 -8.65 -8.52
N VAL A 150 7.99 -8.89 -9.41
CA VAL A 150 6.56 -8.75 -9.10
C VAL A 150 5.89 -10.09 -9.33
N LEU A 151 5.32 -10.66 -8.29
CA LEU A 151 4.46 -11.84 -8.39
C LEU A 151 3.00 -11.39 -8.49
N THR A 152 2.35 -11.75 -9.59
CA THR A 152 0.91 -11.57 -9.78
C THR A 152 0.23 -12.93 -9.73
N ALA A 153 -0.85 -13.03 -8.95
CA ALA A 153 -1.61 -14.26 -8.83
C ALA A 153 -3.11 -14.01 -8.98
N TYR A 154 -3.82 -14.97 -9.52
CA TYR A 154 -5.27 -15.02 -9.53
C TYR A 154 -5.76 -16.17 -8.65
N CYS A 155 -6.59 -15.84 -7.66
CA CYS A 155 -7.28 -16.78 -6.80
C CYS A 155 -8.76 -16.84 -7.17
N ASP A 156 -9.32 -18.05 -7.26
CA ASP A 156 -10.74 -18.23 -7.48
C ASP A 156 -11.55 -18.03 -6.17
N LYS A 157 -12.88 -18.12 -6.29
CA LYS A 157 -13.82 -18.00 -5.15
C LYS A 157 -13.62 -19.04 -4.04
N ASN A 158 -12.86 -20.10 -4.27
CA ASN A 158 -12.55 -21.14 -3.30
C ASN A 158 -11.15 -20.94 -2.69
N ASN A 159 -10.55 -19.77 -2.85
CA ASN A 159 -9.19 -19.43 -2.41
C ASN A 159 -8.10 -20.31 -3.05
N SER A 160 -8.38 -20.90 -4.20
CA SER A 160 -7.39 -21.67 -4.96
C SER A 160 -6.67 -20.76 -5.94
N VAL A 161 -5.35 -20.78 -5.90
CA VAL A 161 -4.51 -20.09 -6.90
C VAL A 161 -4.63 -20.82 -8.23
N LYS A 162 -5.13 -20.15 -9.26
CA LYS A 162 -5.34 -20.69 -10.60
C LYS A 162 -4.28 -20.26 -11.60
N MET A 163 -3.67 -19.11 -11.37
CA MET A 163 -2.63 -18.58 -12.23
C MET A 163 -1.63 -17.79 -11.37
N MET A 164 -0.36 -17.92 -11.70
CA MET A 164 0.71 -17.07 -11.17
C MET A 164 1.62 -16.63 -12.31
N CYS A 165 2.10 -15.41 -12.24
CA CYS A 165 3.08 -14.87 -13.17
C CYS A 165 4.13 -14.08 -12.37
N LEU A 166 5.40 -14.42 -12.57
CA LEU A 166 6.54 -13.70 -12.01
C LEU A 166 7.09 -12.77 -13.07
N GLY A 167 7.02 -11.46 -12.81
CA GLY A 167 7.63 -10.42 -13.61
C GLY A 167 8.96 -9.97 -13.02
N HIS A 168 9.88 -9.56 -13.87
CA HIS A 168 11.13 -8.90 -13.52
C HIS A 168 11.06 -7.46 -14.03
N VAL A 169 11.45 -6.49 -13.20
CA VAL A 169 11.55 -5.09 -13.61
C VAL A 169 12.90 -4.92 -14.30
N GLY A 170 12.87 -4.57 -15.59
CA GLY A 170 14.06 -4.37 -16.42
C GLY A 170 14.26 -2.92 -16.82
#